data_749c377a9b32e7486b0e98ba6230792a
#
_entry.id   749c377a9b32e7486b0e98ba6230792a
#
_cell.length_a   1.000
_cell.length_b   1.000
_cell.length_c   1.000
_cell.angle_alpha   90.00
_cell.angle_beta   90.00
_cell.angle_gamma   90.00
#
_symmetry.space_group_name_H-M   'P 1'
#
loop_
_entity.id
_entity.type
_entity.pdbx_description
1 polymer ?
#
loop_
_entity_poly.entity_id
_entity_poly.type
_entity_poly.pdbx_seq_one_letter_code
_entity_poly.pdbx_strand_id
1 'polypeptide(L)'
;MKVEQLMTPSPATCGQTDNLAQAVERMWDANCGIIPVVDDAGQVISVVTDRDICIAAATRGRAPGEIRVDEMDTRPVVACRLDDEVKTALQAMKRHRVRRLPVVSDEGILHGIISLDDIASAAGSRNSVTATDVISAMKAIYAPPLPVARRAA
;
A
#
# COMPACT_ATOMS: atom_id res chain seq x y z
N MET A 1 -20.36 1.92 -5.81
CA MET A 1 -19.18 1.84 -6.71
C MET A 1 -18.26 0.78 -6.18
N LYS A 2 -17.86 -0.17 -7.00
CA LYS A 2 -16.97 -1.26 -6.64
C LYS A 2 -15.49 -0.86 -6.81
N VAL A 3 -14.61 -1.51 -6.03
CA VAL A 3 -13.17 -1.25 -6.07
C VAL A 3 -12.59 -1.49 -7.46
N GLU A 4 -12.99 -2.57 -8.15
CA GLU A 4 -12.56 -2.89 -9.51
C GLU A 4 -12.80 -1.78 -10.55
N GLN A 5 -13.79 -0.93 -10.31
CA GLN A 5 -14.15 0.18 -11.21
C GLN A 5 -13.22 1.40 -11.05
N LEU A 6 -12.43 1.44 -9.97
CA LEU A 6 -11.63 2.59 -9.60
C LEU A 6 -10.14 2.28 -9.43
N MET A 7 -9.80 1.02 -9.18
CA MET A 7 -8.41 0.59 -8.99
C MET A 7 -7.55 0.79 -10.24
N THR A 8 -6.25 0.95 -10.05
CA THR A 8 -5.26 0.78 -11.13
C THR A 8 -5.00 -0.71 -11.30
N PRO A 9 -5.33 -1.31 -12.46
CA PRO A 9 -5.11 -2.73 -12.70
C PRO A 9 -3.64 -3.04 -12.97
N SER A 10 -3.23 -4.29 -12.75
CA SER A 10 -1.91 -4.83 -13.08
C SER A 10 -0.74 -3.92 -12.61
N PRO A 11 -0.65 -3.57 -11.33
CA PRO A 11 0.42 -2.71 -10.83
C PRO A 11 1.77 -3.40 -10.96
N ALA A 12 2.85 -2.59 -10.95
CA ALA A 12 4.20 -3.13 -10.84
C ALA A 12 4.35 -3.92 -9.53
N THR A 13 5.06 -5.04 -9.59
CA THR A 13 5.31 -5.95 -8.46
C THR A 13 6.79 -6.28 -8.32
N CYS A 14 7.19 -6.80 -7.17
CA CYS A 14 8.47 -7.49 -7.01
C CYS A 14 8.28 -8.84 -6.32
N GLY A 15 9.25 -9.74 -6.51
CA GLY A 15 9.33 -11.00 -5.80
C GLY A 15 10.12 -10.86 -4.50
N GLN A 16 10.04 -11.87 -3.64
CA GLN A 16 10.77 -11.92 -2.37
C GLN A 16 12.30 -11.88 -2.55
N THR A 17 12.78 -12.48 -3.63
CA THR A 17 14.23 -12.60 -3.92
C THR A 17 14.79 -11.40 -4.66
N ASP A 18 13.97 -10.48 -5.16
CA ASP A 18 14.42 -9.22 -5.73
C ASP A 18 15.16 -8.40 -4.68
N ASN A 19 16.07 -7.54 -5.13
CA ASN A 19 16.71 -6.58 -4.23
C ASN A 19 16.00 -5.22 -4.22
N LEU A 20 16.32 -4.37 -3.26
CA LEU A 20 15.64 -3.08 -3.11
C LEU A 20 15.93 -2.11 -4.26
N ALA A 21 17.07 -2.24 -4.97
CA ALA A 21 17.34 -1.41 -6.15
C ALA A 21 16.35 -1.74 -7.28
N GLN A 22 16.11 -3.04 -7.54
CA GLN A 22 15.11 -3.46 -8.52
C GLN A 22 13.69 -2.98 -8.16
N ALA A 23 13.34 -2.98 -6.86
CA ALA A 23 12.06 -2.44 -6.40
C ALA A 23 11.96 -0.92 -6.66
N VAL A 24 13.03 -0.16 -6.42
CA VAL A 24 13.10 1.30 -6.71
C VAL A 24 12.98 1.57 -8.20
N GLU A 25 13.69 0.83 -9.05
CA GLU A 25 13.60 0.98 -10.50
C GLU A 25 12.17 0.80 -11.00
N ARG A 26 11.48 -0.26 -10.53
CA ARG A 26 10.06 -0.48 -10.87
C ARG A 26 9.13 0.60 -10.33
N MET A 27 9.41 1.15 -9.13
CA MET A 27 8.67 2.31 -8.59
C MET A 27 8.88 3.54 -9.45
N TRP A 28 10.11 3.78 -9.91
CA TRP A 28 10.44 4.91 -10.77
C TRP A 28 9.72 4.80 -12.12
N ASP A 29 9.81 3.65 -12.77
CA ASP A 29 9.20 3.41 -14.08
C ASP A 29 7.66 3.51 -14.04
N ALA A 30 7.06 3.01 -12.94
CA ALA A 30 5.62 3.07 -12.72
C ALA A 30 5.15 4.38 -12.07
N ASN A 31 6.05 5.32 -11.78
CA ASN A 31 5.75 6.57 -11.06
C ASN A 31 4.94 6.35 -9.79
N CYS A 32 5.36 5.40 -8.96
CA CYS A 32 4.67 5.05 -7.71
C CYS A 32 5.65 4.95 -6.54
N GLY A 33 5.16 5.09 -5.30
CA GLY A 33 5.95 4.98 -4.08
C GLY A 33 5.62 3.75 -3.25
N ILE A 34 4.98 2.73 -3.85
CA ILE A 34 4.65 1.45 -3.22
C ILE A 34 4.62 0.35 -4.27
N ILE A 35 5.13 -0.81 -3.91
CA ILE A 35 5.10 -2.01 -4.75
C ILE A 35 4.60 -3.19 -3.92
N PRO A 36 3.59 -3.94 -4.40
CA PRO A 36 3.24 -5.23 -3.85
C PRO A 36 4.37 -6.25 -4.07
N VAL A 37 4.64 -7.03 -3.04
CA VAL A 37 5.53 -8.19 -3.13
C VAL A 37 4.67 -9.42 -3.31
N VAL A 38 4.94 -10.18 -4.35
CA VAL A 38 4.17 -11.39 -4.68
C VAL A 38 5.05 -12.63 -4.64
N ASP A 39 4.45 -13.75 -4.33
CA ASP A 39 5.07 -15.07 -4.46
C ASP A 39 4.95 -15.60 -5.90
N ASP A 40 5.46 -16.81 -6.13
CA ASP A 40 5.43 -17.47 -7.45
C ASP A 40 4.00 -17.80 -7.93
N ALA A 41 3.02 -17.84 -7.02
CA ALA A 41 1.61 -18.01 -7.33
C ALA A 41 0.90 -16.68 -7.61
N GLY A 42 1.57 -15.55 -7.45
CA GLY A 42 0.99 -14.21 -7.62
C GLY A 42 0.21 -13.71 -6.41
N GLN A 43 0.31 -14.40 -5.25
CA GLN A 43 -0.33 -13.96 -4.01
C GLN A 43 0.47 -12.83 -3.38
N VAL A 44 -0.24 -11.82 -2.86
CA VAL A 44 0.41 -10.70 -2.17
C VAL A 44 0.84 -11.12 -0.77
N ILE A 45 2.14 -11.12 -0.53
CA ILE A 45 2.76 -11.52 0.73
C ILE A 45 3.21 -10.34 1.58
N SER A 46 3.57 -9.22 0.94
CA SER A 46 3.89 -7.98 1.62
C SER A 46 3.76 -6.79 0.67
N VAL A 47 4.07 -5.59 1.17
CA VAL A 47 4.23 -4.38 0.38
C VAL A 47 5.52 -3.67 0.83
N VAL A 48 6.22 -3.07 -0.12
CA VAL A 48 7.42 -2.25 0.13
C VAL A 48 7.15 -0.84 -0.38
N THR A 49 7.55 0.15 0.42
CA THR A 49 7.44 1.56 0.05
C THR A 49 8.83 2.19 -0.15
N ASP A 50 8.87 3.29 -0.89
CA ASP A 50 10.05 4.13 -1.06
C ASP A 50 10.65 4.56 0.29
N ARG A 51 9.80 4.88 1.27
CA ARG A 51 10.20 5.21 2.64
C ARG A 51 10.89 4.04 3.34
N ASP A 52 10.35 2.82 3.23
CA ASP A 52 10.94 1.63 3.84
C ASP A 52 12.33 1.37 3.26
N ILE A 53 12.48 1.52 1.94
CA ILE A 53 13.77 1.37 1.26
C ILE A 53 14.78 2.43 1.71
N CYS A 54 14.36 3.69 1.78
CA CYS A 54 15.22 4.78 2.27
C CYS A 54 15.71 4.52 3.70
N ILE A 55 14.81 4.11 4.60
CA ILE A 55 15.15 3.78 5.98
C ILE A 55 16.11 2.59 6.04
N ALA A 56 15.83 1.52 5.28
CA ALA A 56 16.68 0.33 5.27
C ALA A 56 18.10 0.64 4.78
N ALA A 57 18.24 1.38 3.68
CA ALA A 57 19.55 1.78 3.15
C ALA A 57 20.33 2.64 4.17
N ALA A 58 19.66 3.62 4.80
CA ALA A 58 20.29 4.52 5.76
C ALA A 58 20.69 3.82 7.08
N THR A 59 19.86 2.89 7.58
CA THR A 59 20.09 2.26 8.89
C THR A 59 20.95 1.01 8.85
N ARG A 60 20.99 0.31 7.70
CA ARG A 60 21.79 -0.92 7.55
C ARG A 60 23.19 -0.66 7.01
N GLY A 61 23.49 0.54 6.51
CA GLY A 61 24.77 0.88 5.91
C GLY A 61 25.12 0.02 4.69
N ARG A 62 24.11 -0.48 3.97
CA ARG A 62 24.22 -1.31 2.77
C ARG A 62 23.55 -0.62 1.58
N ALA A 63 24.10 -0.80 0.40
CA ALA A 63 23.45 -0.31 -0.81
C ALA A 63 22.11 -1.06 -1.06
N PRO A 64 21.09 -0.41 -1.64
CA PRO A 64 19.81 -1.07 -1.92
C PRO A 64 19.93 -2.36 -2.74
N GLY A 65 20.91 -2.43 -3.67
CA GLY A 65 21.18 -3.64 -4.45
C GLY A 65 21.73 -4.83 -3.65
N GLU A 66 22.18 -4.60 -2.42
CA GLU A 66 22.70 -5.63 -1.52
C GLU A 66 21.67 -6.11 -0.49
N ILE A 67 20.50 -5.49 -0.45
CA ILE A 67 19.42 -5.81 0.49
C ILE A 67 18.27 -6.47 -0.29
N ARG A 68 17.89 -7.67 0.12
CA ARG A 68 16.76 -8.37 -0.49
C ARG A 68 15.43 -7.89 0.10
N VAL A 69 14.38 -8.02 -0.70
CA VAL A 69 13.01 -7.68 -0.27
C VAL A 69 12.56 -8.53 0.93
N ASP A 70 12.93 -9.82 0.97
CA ASP A 70 12.58 -10.72 2.09
C ASP A 70 13.35 -10.44 3.39
N GLU A 71 14.39 -9.59 3.35
CA GLU A 71 15.06 -9.08 4.55
C GLU A 71 14.31 -7.90 5.20
N MET A 72 13.30 -7.35 4.51
CA MET A 72 12.52 -6.23 5.06
C MET A 72 11.52 -6.71 6.12
N ASP A 73 11.29 -5.87 7.15
CA ASP A 73 10.23 -6.15 8.12
C ASP A 73 8.87 -6.18 7.43
N THR A 74 8.26 -7.35 7.38
CA THR A 74 6.94 -7.52 6.77
C THR A 74 5.85 -7.26 7.81
N ARG A 75 4.99 -6.29 7.52
CA ARG A 75 3.74 -6.10 8.25
C ARG A 75 2.64 -6.91 7.58
N PRO A 76 1.62 -7.34 8.34
CA PRO A 76 0.44 -7.95 7.74
C PRO A 76 -0.12 -7.06 6.63
N VAL A 77 -0.34 -7.64 5.45
CA VAL A 77 -0.89 -6.90 4.31
C VAL A 77 -2.35 -6.56 4.59
N VAL A 78 -2.66 -5.27 4.48
CA VAL A 78 -4.05 -4.81 4.44
C VAL A 78 -4.44 -4.71 2.97
N ALA A 79 -5.36 -5.54 2.54
CA ALA A 79 -5.87 -5.60 1.18
C ALA A 79 -7.38 -5.41 1.17
N CYS A 80 -7.94 -5.18 -0.02
CA CYS A 80 -9.38 -5.23 -0.28
C CYS A 80 -9.64 -6.14 -1.49
N ARG A 81 -10.91 -6.43 -1.74
CA ARG A 81 -11.35 -7.30 -2.83
C ARG A 81 -11.88 -6.48 -4.01
N LEU A 82 -11.90 -7.12 -5.17
CA LEU A 82 -12.43 -6.52 -6.41
C LEU A 82 -13.87 -6.04 -6.24
N ASP A 83 -14.71 -6.85 -5.60
CA ASP A 83 -16.14 -6.62 -5.42
C ASP A 83 -16.50 -5.85 -4.14
N ASP A 84 -15.51 -5.42 -3.35
CA ASP A 84 -15.75 -4.54 -2.21
C ASP A 84 -16.33 -3.19 -2.67
N GLU A 85 -17.14 -2.59 -1.81
CA GLU A 85 -17.53 -1.20 -2.00
C GLU A 85 -16.34 -0.28 -1.73
N VAL A 86 -16.16 0.75 -2.55
CA VAL A 86 -15.09 1.76 -2.36
C VAL A 86 -15.12 2.37 -0.94
N LYS A 87 -16.32 2.48 -0.35
CA LYS A 87 -16.46 2.94 1.03
C LYS A 87 -15.84 1.97 2.04
N THR A 88 -15.90 0.67 1.80
CA THR A 88 -15.27 -0.36 2.63
C THR A 88 -13.74 -0.24 2.54
N ALA A 89 -13.19 -0.08 1.33
CA ALA A 89 -11.77 0.15 1.13
C ALA A 89 -11.29 1.43 1.85
N LEU A 90 -12.05 2.53 1.75
CA LEU A 90 -11.74 3.78 2.47
C LEU A 90 -11.74 3.60 3.99
N GLN A 91 -12.67 2.82 4.53
CA GLN A 91 -12.71 2.50 5.96
C GLN A 91 -11.51 1.64 6.38
N ALA A 92 -11.09 0.69 5.56
CA ALA A 92 -9.87 -0.09 5.80
C ALA A 92 -8.63 0.81 5.81
N MET A 93 -8.48 1.71 4.84
CA MET A 93 -7.40 2.71 4.82
C MET A 93 -7.38 3.55 6.10
N LYS A 94 -8.54 4.05 6.52
CA LYS A 94 -8.69 4.83 7.74
C LYS A 94 -8.30 4.05 9.00
N ARG A 95 -8.79 2.81 9.13
CA ARG A 95 -8.54 1.93 10.28
C ARG A 95 -7.05 1.59 10.44
N HIS A 96 -6.40 1.25 9.31
CA HIS A 96 -5.02 0.79 9.30
C HIS A 96 -4.00 1.89 9.04
N ARG A 97 -4.47 3.14 8.83
CA ARG A 97 -3.63 4.31 8.55
C ARG A 97 -2.74 4.13 7.33
N VAL A 98 -3.27 3.55 6.28
CA VAL A 98 -2.60 3.35 5.00
C VAL A 98 -3.33 4.13 3.90
N ARG A 99 -2.59 4.56 2.87
CA ARG A 99 -3.13 5.35 1.76
C ARG A 99 -3.41 4.53 0.51
N ARG A 100 -2.99 3.28 0.49
CA ARG A 100 -3.12 2.37 -0.65
C ARG A 100 -3.39 0.99 -0.14
N LEU A 101 -4.17 0.25 -0.92
CA LEU A 101 -4.48 -1.16 -0.64
C LEU A 101 -4.25 -1.96 -1.91
N PRO A 102 -3.51 -3.08 -1.86
CA PRO A 102 -3.59 -4.11 -2.88
C PRO A 102 -5.04 -4.59 -3.02
N VAL A 103 -5.46 -4.82 -4.25
CA VAL A 103 -6.77 -5.39 -4.59
C VAL A 103 -6.54 -6.83 -5.01
N VAL A 104 -7.14 -7.76 -4.28
CA VAL A 104 -6.85 -9.19 -4.42
C VAL A 104 -8.12 -10.01 -4.64
N SER A 105 -7.94 -11.22 -5.21
CA SER A 105 -9.00 -12.24 -5.25
C SER A 105 -9.18 -12.91 -3.88
N ASP A 106 -10.12 -13.87 -3.81
CA ASP A 106 -10.35 -14.68 -2.60
C ASP A 106 -9.13 -15.52 -2.22
N GLU A 107 -8.34 -15.92 -3.22
CA GLU A 107 -7.10 -16.67 -3.06
C GLU A 107 -5.89 -15.77 -2.72
N GLY A 108 -6.07 -14.45 -2.65
CA GLY A 108 -5.00 -13.49 -2.38
C GLY A 108 -4.19 -13.08 -3.61
N ILE A 109 -4.61 -13.46 -4.81
CA ILE A 109 -3.94 -13.09 -6.07
C ILE A 109 -4.13 -11.60 -6.34
N LEU A 110 -3.05 -10.92 -6.69
CA LEU A 110 -3.06 -9.49 -7.00
C LEU A 110 -3.78 -9.20 -8.33
N HIS A 111 -4.74 -8.28 -8.28
CA HIS A 111 -5.44 -7.76 -9.45
C HIS A 111 -5.16 -6.27 -9.70
N GLY A 112 -4.95 -5.50 -8.65
CA GLY A 112 -4.80 -4.07 -8.77
C GLY A 112 -4.29 -3.41 -7.49
N ILE A 113 -4.26 -2.09 -7.53
CA ILE A 113 -4.03 -1.24 -6.36
C ILE A 113 -5.09 -0.12 -6.36
N ILE A 114 -5.65 0.19 -5.19
CA ILE A 114 -6.50 1.36 -5.01
C ILE A 114 -5.85 2.31 -4.02
N SER A 115 -5.85 3.60 -4.36
CA SER A 115 -5.29 4.64 -3.53
C SER A 115 -6.35 5.58 -2.96
N LEU A 116 -5.99 6.33 -1.92
CA LEU A 116 -6.81 7.41 -1.39
C LEU A 116 -7.03 8.51 -2.46
N ASP A 117 -6.05 8.71 -3.35
CA ASP A 117 -6.11 9.71 -4.42
C ASP A 117 -7.16 9.31 -5.48
N ASP A 118 -7.25 8.02 -5.83
CA ASP A 118 -8.28 7.48 -6.72
C ASP A 118 -9.67 7.72 -6.12
N ILE A 119 -9.83 7.38 -4.83
CA ILE A 119 -11.10 7.57 -4.11
C ILE A 119 -11.46 9.04 -3.99
N ALA A 120 -10.50 9.92 -3.72
CA ALA A 120 -10.72 11.36 -3.63
C ALA A 120 -11.16 11.95 -4.97
N SER A 121 -10.54 11.50 -6.07
CA SER A 121 -10.87 11.96 -7.43
C SER A 121 -12.29 11.54 -7.87
N ALA A 122 -12.78 10.41 -7.36
CA ALA A 122 -14.13 9.92 -7.62
C ALA A 122 -15.18 10.44 -6.62
N ALA A 123 -14.77 11.18 -5.58
CA ALA A 123 -15.67 11.64 -4.53
C ALA A 123 -16.78 12.58 -5.10
N GLY A 124 -18.02 12.37 -4.63
CA GLY A 124 -19.17 13.15 -5.09
C GLY A 124 -19.84 12.63 -6.36
N SER A 125 -19.29 11.64 -7.05
CA SER A 125 -20.00 10.95 -8.12
C SER A 125 -21.13 10.07 -7.56
N ARG A 126 -22.15 9.75 -8.40
CA ARG A 126 -23.28 8.91 -7.97
C ARG A 126 -22.76 7.57 -7.44
N ASN A 127 -23.22 7.19 -6.25
CA ASN A 127 -22.86 5.94 -5.55
C ASN A 127 -21.38 5.83 -5.11
N SER A 128 -20.66 6.95 -4.99
CA SER A 128 -19.32 7.00 -4.42
C SER A 128 -19.32 7.51 -2.97
N VAL A 129 -18.12 7.59 -2.40
CA VAL A 129 -17.88 8.24 -1.11
C VAL A 129 -18.07 9.75 -1.22
N THR A 130 -18.42 10.41 -0.12
CA THR A 130 -18.52 11.86 -0.06
C THR A 130 -17.15 12.50 0.21
N ALA A 131 -17.01 13.79 -0.14
CA ALA A 131 -15.81 14.55 0.24
C ALA A 131 -15.57 14.54 1.77
N THR A 132 -16.63 14.54 2.57
CA THR A 132 -16.56 14.44 4.03
C THR A 132 -15.97 13.09 4.48
N ASP A 133 -16.34 11.99 3.83
CA ASP A 133 -15.77 10.66 4.12
C ASP A 133 -14.25 10.65 3.83
N VAL A 134 -13.82 11.22 2.71
CA VAL A 134 -12.41 11.34 2.33
C VAL A 134 -11.64 12.19 3.34
N ILE A 135 -12.15 13.37 3.70
CA ILE A 135 -11.52 14.24 4.71
C ILE A 135 -11.41 13.52 6.06
N SER A 136 -12.45 12.78 6.46
CA SER A 136 -12.41 11.99 7.70
C SER A 136 -11.33 10.91 7.67
N ALA A 137 -11.15 10.23 6.53
CA ALA A 137 -10.09 9.25 6.35
C ALA A 137 -8.70 9.90 6.37
N MET A 138 -8.52 11.02 5.66
CA MET A 138 -7.26 11.78 5.67
C MET A 138 -6.85 12.20 7.09
N LYS A 139 -7.77 12.75 7.87
CA LYS A 139 -7.50 13.13 9.26
C LYS A 139 -6.99 11.95 10.10
N ALA A 140 -7.54 10.76 9.90
CA ALA A 140 -7.11 9.56 10.63
C ALA A 140 -5.76 9.03 10.13
N ILE A 141 -5.56 8.99 8.81
CA ILE A 141 -4.34 8.49 8.18
C ILE A 141 -3.13 9.36 8.54
N TYR A 142 -3.30 10.69 8.50
CA TYR A 142 -2.23 11.66 8.74
C TYR A 142 -2.15 12.14 10.20
N ALA A 143 -3.01 11.63 11.10
CA ALA A 143 -2.93 11.97 12.51
C ALA A 143 -1.53 11.61 13.04
N PRO A 144 -0.92 12.48 13.86
CA PRO A 144 0.35 12.17 14.52
C PRO A 144 0.24 10.82 15.26
N PRO A 145 1.30 10.02 15.31
CA PRO A 145 1.32 8.85 16.18
C PRO A 145 1.10 9.32 17.62
N LEU A 146 0.34 8.53 18.39
CA LEU A 146 0.21 8.81 19.84
C LEU A 146 1.62 8.89 20.45
N PRO A 147 1.87 9.86 21.38
CA PRO A 147 3.16 9.93 22.05
C PRO A 147 3.46 8.57 22.66
N VAL A 148 4.56 7.95 22.24
CA VAL A 148 5.08 6.76 22.92
C VAL A 148 5.42 7.22 24.33
N ALA A 149 4.74 6.66 25.33
CA ALA A 149 5.13 6.89 26.72
C ALA A 149 6.64 6.58 26.82
N ARG A 150 7.46 7.60 27.10
CA ARG A 150 8.88 7.40 27.33
C ARG A 150 8.97 6.36 28.44
N ARG A 151 9.51 5.18 28.14
CA ARG A 151 9.90 4.26 29.19
C ARG A 151 10.85 5.06 30.08
N ALA A 152 10.43 5.29 31.32
CA ALA A 152 11.30 5.85 32.33
C ALA A 152 12.55 4.96 32.42
N ALA A 153 13.70 5.58 32.29
CA ALA A 153 15.00 4.92 32.43
C ALA A 153 15.19 4.37 33.84
#